data_48e2ccfef29d7f213cbbdbb66e3c25fc
#
_entry.id   48e2ccfef29d7f213cbbdbb66e3c25fc
#
_cell.length_a   1.000
_cell.length_b   1.000
_cell.length_c   1.000
_cell.angle_alpha   90.00
_cell.angle_beta   90.00
_cell.angle_gamma   90.00
#
_symmetry.space_group_name_H-M   'P 1'
#
loop_
_entity.id
_entity.type
_entity.pdbx_description
1 polymer ?
#
loop_
_entity_poly.entity_id
_entity_poly.type
_entity_poly.pdbx_seq_one_letter_code
_entity_poly.pdbx_strand_id
1 'polypeptide(L)'
;MEMITSDDQLNEAGFYWREMDGVRALICAPLEEDGFVNGFSTRLGGVSAMPSGALSLAGFNDDAAENILENRRRFLKLFPGEWALAGCWQVHGADVRVVQTKQEARPAENERGDTIFCDVIVSNAKGVLAGVKTADCVPILLGDPVTGAFAAVHAGWRGTLATAVLAGVERLTKEYDAKPANLRVAIGASAGPCCYEVGSDVIDAFTSRFEYGQKLFTPTRAGHATVDLLQANRAQLESAGVLPERIHTAPICTMDRTDLFFSYRKEKSLHGKVGRLMAVVGRK
;
A
#
# COMPACT_ATOMS: atom_id res chain seq x y z
N MET A 1 -18.83 -4.62 4.28
CA MET A 1 -18.31 -5.24 3.06
C MET A 1 -17.86 -6.65 3.44
N GLU A 2 -18.46 -7.66 2.83
CA GLU A 2 -18.05 -9.06 3.05
C GLU A 2 -16.66 -9.26 2.47
N MET A 3 -15.72 -9.78 3.27
CA MET A 3 -14.33 -9.94 2.82
C MET A 3 -14.24 -11.21 1.96
N ILE A 4 -13.61 -11.08 0.80
CA ILE A 4 -13.64 -12.06 -0.29
C ILE A 4 -12.86 -13.33 0.03
N THR A 5 -13.40 -14.45 -0.46
CA THR A 5 -12.83 -15.80 -0.33
C THR A 5 -12.54 -16.49 -1.67
N SER A 6 -13.05 -15.98 -2.80
CA SER A 6 -12.89 -16.64 -4.12
C SER A 6 -12.13 -15.77 -5.14
N ASP A 7 -11.47 -16.43 -6.10
CA ASP A 7 -10.78 -15.73 -7.21
C ASP A 7 -11.78 -14.99 -8.12
N ASP A 8 -13.03 -15.46 -8.25
CA ASP A 8 -14.06 -14.78 -9.05
C ASP A 8 -14.40 -13.40 -8.49
N GLN A 9 -14.64 -13.32 -7.18
CA GLN A 9 -14.90 -12.04 -6.51
C GLN A 9 -13.70 -11.08 -6.60
N LEU A 10 -12.48 -11.63 -6.60
CA LEU A 10 -11.27 -10.84 -6.75
C LEU A 10 -11.20 -10.25 -8.16
N ASN A 11 -11.52 -11.04 -9.18
CA ASN A 11 -11.58 -10.59 -10.58
C ASN A 11 -12.66 -9.52 -10.79
N GLU A 12 -13.84 -9.68 -10.19
CA GLU A 12 -14.92 -8.67 -10.21
C GLU A 12 -14.46 -7.32 -9.59
N ALA A 13 -13.61 -7.36 -8.57
CA ALA A 13 -13.02 -6.17 -7.97
C ALA A 13 -11.88 -5.55 -8.81
N GLY A 14 -11.52 -6.18 -9.93
CA GLY A 14 -10.45 -5.73 -10.83
C GLY A 14 -9.05 -6.22 -10.43
N PHE A 15 -8.95 -7.30 -9.65
CA PHE A 15 -7.67 -7.84 -9.22
C PHE A 15 -7.50 -9.30 -9.64
N TYR A 16 -6.21 -9.71 -9.80
CA TYR A 16 -5.86 -11.09 -10.04
C TYR A 16 -4.51 -11.43 -9.40
N TRP A 17 -4.24 -12.72 -9.22
CA TRP A 17 -2.98 -13.21 -8.71
C TRP A 17 -1.96 -13.41 -9.82
N ARG A 18 -0.75 -12.89 -9.63
CA ARG A 18 0.44 -13.22 -10.43
C ARG A 18 1.39 -14.02 -9.56
N GLU A 19 1.89 -15.13 -10.10
CA GLU A 19 2.79 -16.03 -9.38
C GLU A 19 4.00 -16.39 -10.24
N MET A 20 5.19 -16.46 -9.62
CA MET A 20 6.42 -16.92 -10.23
C MET A 20 7.36 -17.43 -9.13
N ASP A 21 7.91 -18.64 -9.30
CA ASP A 21 8.86 -19.27 -8.37
C ASP A 21 8.36 -19.31 -6.91
N GLY A 22 7.05 -19.51 -6.71
CA GLY A 22 6.39 -19.54 -5.39
C GLY A 22 6.14 -18.15 -4.78
N VAL A 23 6.61 -17.06 -5.39
CA VAL A 23 6.27 -15.70 -4.99
C VAL A 23 4.94 -15.32 -5.62
N ARG A 24 4.02 -14.80 -4.82
CA ARG A 24 2.68 -14.43 -5.25
C ARG A 24 2.40 -12.96 -4.94
N ALA A 25 1.82 -12.26 -5.89
CA ALA A 25 1.40 -10.86 -5.74
C ALA A 25 0.01 -10.64 -6.30
N LEU A 26 -0.73 -9.71 -5.68
CA LEU A 26 -2.00 -9.22 -6.15
C LEU A 26 -1.76 -8.07 -7.14
N ILE A 27 -2.37 -8.14 -8.32
CA ILE A 27 -2.24 -7.14 -9.39
C ILE A 27 -3.60 -6.49 -9.62
N CYS A 28 -3.64 -5.17 -9.75
CA CYS A 28 -4.81 -4.46 -10.23
C CYS A 28 -4.78 -4.44 -11.77
N ALA A 29 -5.68 -5.18 -12.41
CA ALA A 29 -5.74 -5.32 -13.86
C ALA A 29 -6.01 -3.98 -14.57
N PRO A 30 -7.00 -3.14 -14.14
CA PRO A 30 -7.22 -1.85 -14.79
C PRO A 30 -6.04 -0.88 -14.71
N LEU A 31 -5.24 -0.92 -13.62
CA LEU A 31 -4.04 -0.09 -13.52
C LEU A 31 -2.92 -0.61 -14.44
N GLU A 32 -2.84 -1.93 -14.62
CA GLU A 32 -1.90 -2.54 -15.58
C GLU A 32 -2.30 -2.27 -17.04
N GLU A 33 -3.58 -2.33 -17.37
CA GLU A 33 -4.14 -2.00 -18.69
C GLU A 33 -3.86 -0.54 -19.07
N ASP A 34 -3.87 0.38 -18.10
CA ASP A 34 -3.49 1.79 -18.26
C ASP A 34 -1.95 1.99 -18.43
N GLY A 35 -1.15 0.91 -18.48
CA GLY A 35 0.29 0.91 -18.77
C GLY A 35 1.19 1.00 -17.55
N PHE A 36 0.67 0.80 -16.34
CA PHE A 36 1.44 0.82 -15.11
C PHE A 36 1.75 -0.60 -14.62
N VAL A 37 3.02 -0.88 -14.38
CA VAL A 37 3.40 -2.02 -13.56
C VAL A 37 2.94 -1.76 -12.14
N ASN A 38 2.22 -2.71 -11.53
CA ASN A 38 1.73 -2.59 -10.17
C ASN A 38 1.71 -3.95 -9.49
N GLY A 39 1.74 -3.96 -8.15
CA GLY A 39 1.59 -5.19 -7.41
C GLY A 39 1.67 -4.99 -5.90
N PHE A 40 0.91 -5.82 -5.20
CA PHE A 40 0.88 -5.94 -3.74
C PHE A 40 1.41 -7.32 -3.37
N SER A 41 2.55 -7.40 -2.68
CA SER A 41 3.14 -8.68 -2.31
C SER A 41 2.28 -9.46 -1.33
N THR A 42 2.43 -10.79 -1.36
CA THR A 42 2.07 -11.64 -0.23
C THR A 42 3.29 -11.95 0.63
N ARG A 43 3.13 -12.77 1.67
CA ARG A 43 4.23 -13.29 2.49
C ARG A 43 4.88 -14.56 1.92
N LEU A 44 4.42 -15.07 0.77
CA LEU A 44 4.79 -16.37 0.21
C LEU A 44 6.07 -16.29 -0.65
N GLY A 45 6.86 -17.34 -0.64
CA GLY A 45 7.97 -17.57 -1.56
C GLY A 45 9.27 -16.84 -1.24
N GLY A 46 9.46 -16.44 0.00
CA GLY A 46 10.68 -15.76 0.44
C GLY A 46 11.70 -16.68 1.12
N VAL A 47 12.67 -16.05 1.79
CA VAL A 47 13.76 -16.71 2.53
C VAL A 47 13.85 -16.26 3.99
N SER A 48 13.01 -15.34 4.45
CA SER A 48 12.99 -14.88 5.84
C SER A 48 12.60 -16.01 6.79
N ALA A 49 13.20 -16.00 8.00
CA ALA A 49 12.98 -17.06 8.99
C ALA A 49 11.65 -16.92 9.75
N MET A 50 10.90 -15.80 9.60
CA MET A 50 9.71 -15.54 10.38
C MET A 50 8.46 -15.25 9.53
N PRO A 51 7.58 -16.21 9.38
CA PRO A 51 7.79 -17.65 9.50
C PRO A 51 8.75 -18.15 8.43
N SER A 52 9.25 -19.37 8.58
CA SER A 52 10.21 -19.94 7.63
C SER A 52 9.72 -19.84 6.17
N GLY A 53 10.61 -19.38 5.27
CA GLY A 53 10.30 -19.19 3.86
C GLY A 53 9.45 -17.97 3.55
N ALA A 54 9.31 -17.03 4.48
CA ALA A 54 8.47 -15.85 4.27
C ALA A 54 9.14 -14.76 3.41
N LEU A 55 8.34 -14.12 2.55
CA LEU A 55 8.73 -12.99 1.71
C LEU A 55 8.59 -11.68 2.50
N SER A 56 9.45 -11.46 3.51
CA SER A 56 9.49 -10.18 4.21
C SER A 56 10.26 -9.15 3.38
N LEU A 57 9.61 -8.03 3.09
CA LEU A 57 10.17 -6.89 2.35
C LEU A 57 10.46 -5.71 3.29
N ALA A 58 10.73 -6.00 4.55
CA ALA A 58 11.05 -5.06 5.62
C ALA A 58 12.37 -4.30 5.38
N GLY A 59 12.78 -3.48 6.35
CA GLY A 59 14.10 -2.87 6.38
C GLY A 59 15.17 -3.78 6.99
N PHE A 60 16.43 -3.42 6.83
CA PHE A 60 17.58 -4.20 7.35
C PHE A 60 17.64 -4.29 8.88
N ASN A 61 16.84 -3.48 9.58
CA ASN A 61 16.72 -3.57 11.05
C ASN A 61 15.76 -4.68 11.51
N ASP A 62 14.94 -5.21 10.59
CA ASP A 62 13.89 -6.20 10.92
C ASP A 62 14.30 -7.63 10.58
N ASP A 63 15.19 -7.82 9.60
CA ASP A 63 15.71 -9.12 9.16
C ASP A 63 17.15 -8.96 8.64
N ALA A 64 17.86 -10.07 8.40
CA ALA A 64 19.20 -10.07 7.80
C ALA A 64 19.17 -9.40 6.42
N ALA A 65 20.18 -8.60 6.13
CA ALA A 65 20.25 -7.83 4.88
C ALA A 65 20.17 -8.74 3.64
N GLU A 66 20.84 -9.91 3.69
CA GLU A 66 20.85 -10.91 2.63
C GLU A 66 19.45 -11.43 2.34
N ASN A 67 18.64 -11.69 3.38
CA ASN A 67 17.25 -12.13 3.23
C ASN A 67 16.41 -11.05 2.57
N ILE A 68 16.53 -9.81 3.02
CA ILE A 68 15.77 -8.67 2.47
C ILE A 68 16.13 -8.44 1.00
N LEU A 69 17.41 -8.48 0.65
CA LEU A 69 17.86 -8.29 -0.73
C LEU A 69 17.37 -9.44 -1.63
N GLU A 70 17.45 -10.69 -1.18
CA GLU A 70 16.95 -11.84 -1.92
C GLU A 70 15.42 -11.79 -2.08
N ASN A 71 14.67 -11.44 -1.04
CA ASN A 71 13.23 -11.28 -1.11
C ASN A 71 12.82 -10.17 -2.10
N ARG A 72 13.51 -9.02 -2.08
CA ARG A 72 13.29 -7.94 -3.05
C ARG A 72 13.58 -8.42 -4.48
N ARG A 73 14.69 -9.14 -4.68
CA ARG A 73 15.04 -9.71 -5.99
C ARG A 73 13.96 -10.67 -6.49
N ARG A 74 13.43 -11.56 -5.64
CA ARG A 74 12.34 -12.48 -5.98
C ARG A 74 11.06 -11.74 -6.31
N PHE A 75 10.67 -10.77 -5.49
CA PHE A 75 9.47 -9.98 -5.72
C PHE A 75 9.54 -9.18 -7.03
N LEU A 76 10.66 -8.53 -7.30
CA LEU A 76 10.85 -7.74 -8.51
C LEU A 76 10.86 -8.57 -9.80
N LYS A 77 11.20 -9.86 -9.75
CA LYS A 77 11.09 -10.77 -10.91
C LYS A 77 9.67 -10.94 -11.44
N LEU A 78 8.65 -10.70 -10.61
CA LEU A 78 7.25 -10.71 -11.07
C LEU A 78 6.96 -9.64 -12.13
N PHE A 79 7.81 -8.62 -12.24
CA PHE A 79 7.59 -7.46 -13.09
C PHE A 79 8.64 -7.42 -14.21
N PRO A 80 8.24 -7.62 -15.49
CA PRO A 80 9.19 -7.62 -16.61
C PRO A 80 9.90 -6.28 -16.76
N GLY A 81 11.22 -6.29 -16.91
CA GLY A 81 12.07 -5.11 -17.09
C GLY A 81 13.07 -4.90 -15.94
N GLU A 82 13.87 -3.85 -16.08
CA GLU A 82 14.84 -3.44 -15.07
C GLU A 82 14.30 -2.25 -14.26
N TRP A 83 14.17 -2.44 -12.96
CA TRP A 83 13.54 -1.49 -12.07
C TRP A 83 14.50 -0.94 -11.01
N ALA A 84 14.47 0.37 -10.81
CA ALA A 84 15.03 1.01 -9.63
C ALA A 84 13.91 1.25 -8.61
N LEU A 85 14.02 0.59 -7.44
CA LEU A 85 13.04 0.73 -6.36
C LEU A 85 13.27 2.02 -5.58
N ALA A 86 12.26 2.88 -5.55
CA ALA A 86 12.21 4.06 -4.70
C ALA A 86 11.38 3.76 -3.44
N GLY A 87 11.99 3.85 -2.27
CA GLY A 87 11.36 3.65 -0.98
C GLY A 87 11.50 4.87 -0.06
N CYS A 88 10.92 4.80 1.13
CA CYS A 88 11.04 5.79 2.18
C CYS A 88 10.97 5.14 3.57
N TRP A 89 11.42 5.88 4.58
CA TRP A 89 11.16 5.52 5.97
C TRP A 89 9.79 6.09 6.36
N GLN A 90 8.81 5.21 6.47
CA GLN A 90 7.42 5.57 6.72
C GLN A 90 7.22 5.94 8.20
N VAL A 91 6.60 7.10 8.43
CA VAL A 91 6.38 7.70 9.75
C VAL A 91 4.91 7.86 10.10
N HIS A 92 4.02 7.31 9.27
CA HIS A 92 2.57 7.41 9.37
C HIS A 92 2.05 8.86 9.23
N GLY A 93 2.75 9.67 8.44
CA GLY A 93 2.41 11.05 8.10
C GLY A 93 1.79 11.20 6.71
N ALA A 94 1.97 12.38 6.12
CA ALA A 94 1.52 12.72 4.77
C ALA A 94 2.63 13.38 3.92
N ASP A 95 3.89 13.34 4.36
CA ASP A 95 5.00 13.88 3.60
C ASP A 95 5.23 13.11 2.31
N VAL A 96 5.61 13.85 1.25
CA VAL A 96 5.73 13.32 -0.10
C VAL A 96 7.17 13.43 -0.60
N ARG A 97 7.73 12.30 -1.04
CA ARG A 97 8.97 12.24 -1.82
C ARG A 97 8.66 12.30 -3.31
N VAL A 98 9.30 13.22 -4.03
CA VAL A 98 9.31 13.25 -5.50
C VAL A 98 10.58 12.55 -5.98
N VAL A 99 10.44 11.63 -6.97
CA VAL A 99 11.55 10.93 -7.61
C VAL A 99 11.51 11.27 -9.09
N GLN A 100 12.44 12.09 -9.55
CA GLN A 100 12.46 12.62 -10.93
C GLN A 100 13.23 11.73 -11.90
N THR A 101 14.18 10.94 -11.40
CA THR A 101 15.04 10.11 -12.23
C THR A 101 15.26 8.72 -11.64
N LYS A 102 15.65 7.76 -12.49
CA LYS A 102 16.04 6.41 -12.06
C LYS A 102 17.24 6.44 -11.09
N GLN A 103 18.13 7.41 -11.22
CA GLN A 103 19.31 7.57 -10.35
C GLN A 103 18.96 8.05 -8.95
N GLU A 104 17.85 8.78 -8.79
CA GLU A 104 17.33 9.21 -7.49
C GLU A 104 16.56 8.10 -6.77
N ALA A 105 16.09 7.10 -7.53
CA ALA A 105 15.36 5.98 -6.96
C ALA A 105 16.32 5.13 -6.13
N ARG A 106 16.06 5.08 -4.81
CA ARG A 106 16.81 4.25 -3.86
C ARG A 106 15.86 3.79 -2.76
N PRO A 107 16.08 2.59 -2.18
CA PRO A 107 15.35 2.14 -1.01
C PRO A 107 15.51 3.11 0.17
N ALA A 108 14.61 3.03 1.14
CA ALA A 108 14.66 3.85 2.36
C ALA A 108 15.94 3.61 3.18
N GLU A 109 16.38 2.37 3.17
CA GLU A 109 17.57 1.90 3.85
C GLU A 109 18.76 2.05 2.88
N ASN A 110 19.48 3.12 2.96
CA ASN A 110 20.80 3.19 2.37
C ASN A 110 21.86 3.22 3.48
N GLU A 111 22.98 2.60 3.19
CA GLU A 111 24.15 2.51 4.08
C GLU A 111 24.80 3.88 4.38
N ARG A 112 24.28 4.98 3.80
CA ARG A 112 24.89 6.31 3.81
C ARG A 112 24.20 7.32 4.74
N GLY A 113 23.19 6.92 5.51
CA GLY A 113 22.56 7.79 6.52
C GLY A 113 21.56 8.84 5.99
N ASP A 114 21.33 8.92 4.68
CA ASP A 114 20.35 9.83 4.09
C ASP A 114 18.94 9.22 4.14
N THR A 115 18.38 9.08 5.30
CA THR A 115 17.03 8.54 5.46
C THR A 115 16.00 9.57 5.01
N ILE A 116 15.16 9.22 4.05
CA ILE A 116 14.04 10.05 3.60
C ILE A 116 12.78 9.61 4.35
N PHE A 117 12.28 10.48 5.20
CA PHE A 117 11.06 10.26 5.98
C PHE A 117 9.86 10.74 5.17
N CYS A 118 8.97 9.84 4.77
CA CYS A 118 7.71 10.16 4.11
C CYS A 118 6.80 8.94 4.08
N ASP A 119 5.55 9.12 3.68
CA ASP A 119 4.57 8.04 3.53
C ASP A 119 4.00 7.99 2.10
N VAL A 120 4.41 8.93 1.24
CA VAL A 120 3.99 9.04 -0.14
C VAL A 120 5.20 9.21 -1.06
N ILE A 121 5.22 8.47 -2.17
CA ILE A 121 6.26 8.60 -3.20
C ILE A 121 5.56 8.86 -4.53
N VAL A 122 5.96 9.91 -5.24
CA VAL A 122 5.45 10.25 -6.57
C VAL A 122 6.57 10.29 -7.61
N SER A 123 6.26 9.91 -8.85
CA SER A 123 7.20 9.95 -9.97
C SER A 123 6.45 9.92 -11.30
N ASN A 124 7.14 10.27 -12.39
CA ASN A 124 6.77 9.91 -13.76
C ASN A 124 7.96 9.29 -14.53
N ALA A 125 9.05 9.02 -13.83
CA ALA A 125 10.26 8.51 -14.43
C ALA A 125 10.11 7.03 -14.84
N LYS A 126 10.47 6.74 -16.08
CA LYS A 126 10.50 5.36 -16.59
C LYS A 126 11.55 4.51 -15.87
N GLY A 127 11.21 3.25 -15.62
CA GLY A 127 12.08 2.31 -14.94
C GLY A 127 12.21 2.52 -13.43
N VAL A 128 11.38 3.42 -12.86
CA VAL A 128 11.23 3.60 -11.40
C VAL A 128 10.02 2.82 -10.91
N LEU A 129 10.17 2.10 -9.81
CA LEU A 129 9.08 1.56 -9.00
C LEU A 129 9.02 2.33 -7.67
N ALA A 130 7.95 3.09 -7.46
CA ALA A 130 7.62 3.64 -6.15
C ALA A 130 7.08 2.52 -5.26
N GLY A 131 7.63 2.35 -4.06
CA GLY A 131 7.27 1.26 -3.18
C GLY A 131 7.02 1.69 -1.74
N VAL A 132 5.90 1.25 -1.16
CA VAL A 132 5.55 1.43 0.26
C VAL A 132 5.39 0.08 0.95
N LYS A 133 5.78 0.02 2.23
CA LYS A 133 5.73 -1.19 3.05
C LYS A 133 4.52 -1.17 3.96
N THR A 134 3.85 -2.31 4.13
CA THR A 134 2.68 -2.44 5.02
C THR A 134 2.73 -3.73 5.83
N ALA A 135 1.99 -3.74 6.92
CA ALA A 135 1.45 -4.89 7.64
C ALA A 135 0.24 -4.33 8.39
N ASP A 136 -0.93 -4.46 7.82
CA ASP A 136 -2.24 -3.91 8.18
C ASP A 136 -2.59 -2.50 7.66
N CYS A 137 -1.64 -1.56 7.54
CA CYS A 137 -1.93 -0.23 6.97
C CYS A 137 -2.36 -0.34 5.50
N VAL A 138 -3.17 0.60 5.02
CA VAL A 138 -3.71 0.62 3.66
C VAL A 138 -2.63 1.04 2.65
N PRO A 139 -2.22 0.18 1.70
CA PRO A 139 -1.40 0.57 0.56
C PRO A 139 -2.29 1.06 -0.59
N ILE A 140 -1.95 2.22 -1.17
CA ILE A 140 -2.70 2.79 -2.28
C ILE A 140 -1.74 3.13 -3.41
N LEU A 141 -2.07 2.66 -4.62
CA LEU A 141 -1.30 2.91 -5.84
C LEU A 141 -2.16 3.74 -6.80
N LEU A 142 -1.55 4.80 -7.34
CA LEU A 142 -2.20 5.71 -8.28
C LEU A 142 -1.40 5.78 -9.58
N GLY A 143 -2.09 5.91 -10.72
CA GLY A 143 -1.48 6.15 -12.02
C GLY A 143 -2.34 7.05 -12.88
N ASP A 144 -1.74 8.04 -13.55
CA ASP A 144 -2.38 8.87 -14.57
C ASP A 144 -1.89 8.41 -15.96
N PRO A 145 -2.74 7.73 -16.76
CA PRO A 145 -2.34 7.25 -18.08
C PRO A 145 -2.04 8.37 -19.07
N VAL A 146 -2.51 9.60 -18.83
CA VAL A 146 -2.31 10.75 -19.71
C VAL A 146 -0.90 11.32 -19.53
N THR A 147 -0.49 11.57 -18.29
CA THR A 147 0.81 12.16 -17.96
C THR A 147 1.90 11.11 -17.73
N GLY A 148 1.49 9.87 -17.45
CA GLY A 148 2.37 8.79 -17.04
C GLY A 148 2.88 8.92 -15.60
N ALA A 149 2.34 9.86 -14.82
CA ALA A 149 2.68 10.04 -13.43
C ALA A 149 2.01 8.97 -12.54
N PHE A 150 2.69 8.60 -11.46
CA PHE A 150 2.22 7.57 -10.54
C PHE A 150 2.63 7.87 -9.10
N ALA A 151 1.91 7.28 -8.15
CA ALA A 151 2.21 7.39 -6.73
C ALA A 151 1.99 6.08 -5.98
N ALA A 152 2.81 5.84 -4.96
CA ALA A 152 2.58 4.83 -3.92
C ALA A 152 2.37 5.53 -2.58
N VAL A 153 1.29 5.19 -1.88
CA VAL A 153 0.86 5.81 -0.63
C VAL A 153 0.72 4.75 0.46
N HIS A 154 1.31 5.03 1.62
CA HIS A 154 1.09 4.28 2.85
C HIS A 154 0.12 5.06 3.74
N ALA A 155 -1.05 4.49 4.01
CA ALA A 155 -2.10 5.13 4.80
C ALA A 155 -2.55 4.24 5.97
N GLY A 156 -1.80 4.24 7.07
CA GLY A 156 -2.30 3.78 8.36
C GLY A 156 -3.35 4.75 8.91
N TRP A 157 -3.97 4.50 10.07
CA TRP A 157 -5.00 5.39 10.61
C TRP A 157 -4.53 6.84 10.80
N ARG A 158 -3.25 7.05 11.22
CA ARG A 158 -2.65 8.39 11.32
C ARG A 158 -2.45 9.05 9.97
N GLY A 159 -1.92 8.30 8.99
CA GLY A 159 -1.74 8.80 7.62
C GLY A 159 -3.08 9.11 6.94
N THR A 160 -4.11 8.27 7.17
CA THR A 160 -5.48 8.53 6.68
C THR A 160 -6.05 9.80 7.32
N LEU A 161 -5.88 9.98 8.64
CA LEU A 161 -6.30 11.19 9.35
C LEU A 161 -5.54 12.43 8.86
N ALA A 162 -4.25 12.29 8.55
CA ALA A 162 -3.41 13.33 7.97
C ALA A 162 -3.62 13.52 6.45
N THR A 163 -4.55 12.80 5.84
CA THR A 163 -4.89 12.87 4.42
C THR A 163 -3.73 12.55 3.47
N ALA A 164 -2.94 11.53 3.79
CA ALA A 164 -1.78 11.12 2.98
C ALA A 164 -2.12 10.85 1.50
N VAL A 165 -3.29 10.25 1.23
CA VAL A 165 -3.71 9.99 -0.15
C VAL A 165 -4.00 11.28 -0.92
N LEU A 166 -4.58 12.30 -0.27
CA LEU A 166 -4.78 13.63 -0.87
C LEU A 166 -3.44 14.31 -1.17
N ALA A 167 -2.47 14.22 -0.26
CA ALA A 167 -1.12 14.74 -0.50
C ALA A 167 -0.47 14.11 -1.75
N GLY A 168 -0.73 12.82 -1.99
CA GLY A 168 -0.32 12.13 -3.22
C GLY A 168 -0.98 12.69 -4.47
N VAL A 169 -2.31 12.85 -4.45
CA VAL A 169 -3.08 13.43 -5.57
C VAL A 169 -2.65 14.86 -5.87
N GLU A 170 -2.55 15.71 -4.85
CA GLU A 170 -2.11 17.10 -4.97
C GLU A 170 -0.69 17.21 -5.55
N ARG A 171 0.23 16.33 -5.10
CA ARG A 171 1.59 16.31 -5.60
C ARG A 171 1.67 15.85 -7.05
N LEU A 172 0.90 14.84 -7.45
CA LEU A 172 0.79 14.41 -8.86
C LEU A 172 0.27 15.53 -9.75
N THR A 173 -0.75 16.28 -9.28
CA THR A 173 -1.28 17.44 -10.00
C THR A 173 -0.23 18.55 -10.12
N LYS A 174 0.45 18.88 -9.02
CA LYS A 174 1.42 19.98 -8.99
C LYS A 174 2.68 19.74 -9.82
N GLU A 175 3.23 18.52 -9.75
CA GLU A 175 4.52 18.19 -10.39
C GLU A 175 4.36 17.74 -11.84
N TYR A 176 3.21 17.16 -12.20
CA TYR A 176 3.03 16.48 -13.48
C TYR A 176 1.76 16.87 -14.24
N ASP A 177 1.01 17.87 -13.77
CA ASP A 177 -0.28 18.29 -14.34
C ASP A 177 -1.33 17.15 -14.40
N ALA A 178 -1.19 16.13 -13.56
CA ALA A 178 -2.14 15.03 -13.48
C ALA A 178 -3.51 15.54 -13.02
N LYS A 179 -4.57 15.07 -13.68
CA LYS A 179 -5.94 15.43 -13.30
C LYS A 179 -6.56 14.32 -12.45
N PRO A 180 -7.17 14.64 -11.29
CA PRO A 180 -7.80 13.62 -10.45
C PRO A 180 -8.76 12.71 -11.21
N ALA A 181 -9.57 13.25 -12.13
CA ALA A 181 -10.50 12.48 -12.95
C ALA A 181 -9.83 11.46 -13.90
N ASN A 182 -8.54 11.61 -14.20
CA ASN A 182 -7.80 10.66 -15.03
C ASN A 182 -7.17 9.53 -14.20
N LEU A 183 -6.98 9.74 -12.90
CA LEU A 183 -6.28 8.78 -12.05
C LEU A 183 -7.00 7.42 -12.01
N ARG A 184 -6.24 6.35 -12.20
CA ARG A 184 -6.60 4.98 -11.85
C ARG A 184 -6.00 4.67 -10.50
N VAL A 185 -6.80 4.14 -9.59
CA VAL A 185 -6.39 3.88 -8.21
C VAL A 185 -6.62 2.42 -7.85
N ALA A 186 -5.62 1.81 -7.22
CA ALA A 186 -5.71 0.50 -6.62
C ALA A 186 -5.46 0.60 -5.11
N ILE A 187 -6.43 0.21 -4.30
CA ILE A 187 -6.33 0.10 -2.84
C ILE A 187 -6.12 -1.39 -2.54
N GLY A 188 -4.98 -1.75 -1.95
CA GLY A 188 -4.58 -3.13 -1.70
C GLY A 188 -5.10 -3.71 -0.39
N ALA A 189 -4.73 -4.97 -0.13
CA ALA A 189 -5.07 -5.67 1.11
C ALA A 189 -4.56 -4.92 2.34
N SER A 190 -5.41 -4.80 3.35
CA SER A 190 -5.12 -4.12 4.63
C SER A 190 -5.97 -4.69 5.76
N ALA A 191 -5.80 -4.22 7.00
CA ALA A 191 -6.71 -4.54 8.10
C ALA A 191 -8.11 -4.01 7.79
N GLY A 192 -9.07 -4.90 7.65
CA GLY A 192 -10.43 -4.59 7.25
C GLY A 192 -11.36 -4.28 8.43
N PRO A 193 -12.55 -3.73 8.13
CA PRO A 193 -13.58 -3.41 9.14
C PRO A 193 -14.13 -4.64 9.88
N CYS A 194 -13.89 -5.84 9.39
CA CYS A 194 -14.22 -7.10 10.07
C CYS A 194 -13.38 -7.34 11.34
N CYS A 195 -12.16 -6.77 11.42
CA CYS A 195 -11.16 -7.16 12.41
C CYS A 195 -10.44 -5.98 13.07
N TYR A 196 -10.38 -4.80 12.43
CA TYR A 196 -9.53 -3.71 12.91
C TYR A 196 -10.24 -2.88 13.97
N GLU A 197 -10.24 -3.37 15.21
CA GLU A 197 -10.78 -2.67 16.38
C GLU A 197 -9.85 -1.56 16.85
N VAL A 198 -10.42 -0.38 17.16
CA VAL A 198 -9.76 0.82 17.67
C VAL A 198 -10.49 1.38 18.88
N GLY A 199 -9.81 2.21 19.67
CA GLY A 199 -10.39 2.88 20.86
C GLY A 199 -11.02 4.23 20.54
N SER A 200 -11.56 4.86 21.59
CA SER A 200 -12.24 6.17 21.50
C SER A 200 -11.33 7.27 20.97
N ASP A 201 -10.04 7.23 21.26
CA ASP A 201 -9.04 8.19 20.75
C ASP A 201 -9.02 8.28 19.22
N VAL A 202 -9.11 7.13 18.54
CA VAL A 202 -9.18 7.09 17.06
C VAL A 202 -10.57 7.48 16.57
N ILE A 203 -11.64 7.00 17.25
CA ILE A 203 -13.02 7.32 16.90
C ILE A 203 -13.23 8.84 16.93
N ASP A 204 -12.84 9.48 18.05
CA ASP A 204 -13.00 10.92 18.26
C ASP A 204 -12.18 11.75 17.24
N ALA A 205 -10.96 11.31 16.94
CA ALA A 205 -10.11 11.97 15.95
C ALA A 205 -10.76 12.00 14.56
N PHE A 206 -11.30 10.87 14.10
CA PHE A 206 -11.94 10.80 12.77
C PHE A 206 -13.28 11.51 12.73
N THR A 207 -14.12 11.37 13.77
CA THR A 207 -15.44 12.01 13.83
C THR A 207 -15.35 13.52 13.95
N SER A 208 -14.31 14.04 14.62
CA SER A 208 -14.04 15.48 14.68
C SER A 208 -13.46 16.04 13.38
N ARG A 209 -12.73 15.23 12.61
CA ARG A 209 -12.02 15.67 11.40
C ARG A 209 -12.86 15.61 10.13
N PHE A 210 -13.71 14.58 10.00
CA PHE A 210 -14.45 14.29 8.77
C PHE A 210 -15.95 14.24 9.05
N GLU A 211 -16.75 14.93 8.23
CA GLU A 211 -18.23 14.91 8.31
C GLU A 211 -18.79 13.47 8.18
N TYR A 212 -18.13 12.64 7.38
CA TYR A 212 -18.48 11.24 7.21
C TYR A 212 -17.84 10.30 8.27
N GLY A 213 -17.04 10.85 9.20
CA GLY A 213 -16.23 10.09 10.14
C GLY A 213 -17.01 9.05 10.95
N GLN A 214 -18.19 9.39 11.41
CA GLN A 214 -19.05 8.47 12.16
C GLN A 214 -19.43 7.21 11.38
N LYS A 215 -19.58 7.30 10.06
CA LYS A 215 -19.97 6.18 9.18
C LYS A 215 -18.87 5.13 8.98
N LEU A 216 -17.64 5.45 9.39
CA LEU A 216 -16.49 4.56 9.26
C LEU A 216 -16.40 3.51 10.37
N PHE A 217 -17.21 3.65 11.43
CA PHE A 217 -17.11 2.84 12.63
C PHE A 217 -18.32 1.94 12.84
N THR A 218 -18.03 0.67 13.19
CA THR A 218 -19.03 -0.29 13.68
C THR A 218 -18.73 -0.59 15.14
N PRO A 219 -19.63 -0.22 16.10
CA PRO A 219 -19.42 -0.45 17.52
C PRO A 219 -19.17 -1.93 17.84
N THR A 220 -18.26 -2.22 18.77
CA THR A 220 -17.94 -3.58 19.24
C THR A 220 -18.19 -3.71 20.74
N ARG A 221 -17.52 -2.93 21.57
CA ARG A 221 -17.66 -2.89 23.03
C ARG A 221 -17.54 -1.44 23.51
N ALA A 222 -17.84 -1.18 24.79
CA ALA A 222 -17.79 0.18 25.32
C ALA A 222 -16.48 0.90 24.99
N GLY A 223 -16.59 2.05 24.33
CA GLY A 223 -15.47 2.88 23.89
C GLY A 223 -14.61 2.31 22.72
N HIS A 224 -15.07 1.26 22.06
CA HIS A 224 -14.36 0.64 20.94
C HIS A 224 -15.28 0.40 19.74
N ALA A 225 -14.69 0.41 18.57
CA ALA A 225 -15.35 0.09 17.29
C ALA A 225 -14.35 -0.50 16.31
N THR A 226 -14.81 -1.27 15.34
CA THR A 226 -14.00 -1.52 14.14
C THR A 226 -14.06 -0.32 13.20
N VAL A 227 -12.97 -0.08 12.46
CA VAL A 227 -12.85 1.05 11.53
C VAL A 227 -12.63 0.59 10.10
N ASP A 228 -13.29 1.25 9.14
CA ASP A 228 -13.09 1.05 7.70
C ASP A 228 -12.16 2.13 7.13
N LEU A 229 -10.84 1.85 7.14
CA LEU A 229 -9.84 2.73 6.55
C LEU A 229 -9.84 2.68 5.01
N LEU A 230 -10.33 1.58 4.40
CA LEU A 230 -10.48 1.48 2.94
C LEU A 230 -11.51 2.51 2.47
N GLN A 231 -12.68 2.53 3.12
CA GLN A 231 -13.74 3.50 2.83
C GLN A 231 -13.30 4.94 3.13
N ALA A 232 -12.52 5.17 4.20
CA ALA A 232 -12.00 6.50 4.53
C ALA A 232 -11.11 7.06 3.41
N ASN A 233 -10.14 6.27 2.93
CA ASN A 233 -9.26 6.68 1.84
C ASN A 233 -10.01 6.80 0.50
N ARG A 234 -10.99 5.92 0.22
CA ARG A 234 -11.86 6.02 -0.94
C ARG A 234 -12.64 7.34 -0.95
N ALA A 235 -13.27 7.70 0.17
CA ALA A 235 -13.99 8.96 0.30
C ALA A 235 -13.10 10.20 0.08
N GLN A 236 -11.85 10.16 0.55
CA GLN A 236 -10.87 11.22 0.28
C GLN A 236 -10.54 11.32 -1.22
N LEU A 237 -10.31 10.21 -1.90
CA LEU A 237 -10.05 10.17 -3.34
C LEU A 237 -11.23 10.75 -4.14
N GLU A 238 -12.45 10.33 -3.82
CA GLU A 238 -13.67 10.84 -4.45
C GLU A 238 -13.83 12.35 -4.20
N SER A 239 -13.53 12.83 -2.99
CA SER A 239 -13.57 14.27 -2.67
C SER A 239 -12.53 15.09 -3.44
N ALA A 240 -11.41 14.48 -3.84
CA ALA A 240 -10.39 15.09 -4.70
C ALA A 240 -10.77 15.10 -6.19
N GLY A 241 -11.88 14.48 -6.58
CA GLY A 241 -12.35 14.39 -7.95
C GLY A 241 -11.89 13.15 -8.72
N VAL A 242 -11.38 12.13 -8.02
CA VAL A 242 -11.14 10.82 -8.63
C VAL A 242 -12.51 10.16 -8.86
N LEU A 243 -12.74 9.66 -10.07
CA LEU A 243 -14.01 9.06 -10.44
C LEU A 243 -14.21 7.72 -9.71
N PRO A 244 -15.38 7.45 -9.11
CA PRO A 244 -15.63 6.24 -8.32
C PRO A 244 -15.35 4.93 -9.06
N GLU A 245 -15.64 4.86 -10.37
CA GLU A 245 -15.39 3.72 -11.24
C GLU A 245 -13.91 3.49 -11.58
N ARG A 246 -13.06 4.45 -11.24
CA ARG A 246 -11.60 4.35 -11.39
C ARG A 246 -10.89 3.94 -10.10
N ILE A 247 -11.63 3.74 -9.00
CA ILE A 247 -11.09 3.33 -7.70
C ILE A 247 -11.40 1.85 -7.48
N HIS A 248 -10.39 1.02 -7.60
CA HIS A 248 -10.45 -0.44 -7.39
C HIS A 248 -9.96 -0.75 -5.98
N THR A 249 -10.73 -1.53 -5.22
CA THR A 249 -10.38 -1.89 -3.83
C THR A 249 -10.34 -3.40 -3.70
N ALA A 250 -9.20 -3.94 -3.30
CA ALA A 250 -9.05 -5.35 -2.99
C ALA A 250 -9.76 -5.65 -1.66
N PRO A 251 -10.82 -6.46 -1.67
CA PRO A 251 -11.61 -6.71 -0.49
C PRO A 251 -11.02 -7.87 0.34
N ILE A 252 -9.74 -7.72 0.72
CA ILE A 252 -8.97 -8.72 1.46
C ILE A 252 -8.50 -8.10 2.78
N CYS A 253 -8.82 -8.76 3.90
CA CYS A 253 -8.32 -8.39 5.21
C CYS A 253 -7.01 -9.12 5.53
N THR A 254 -5.93 -8.37 5.80
CA THR A 254 -4.64 -8.94 6.21
C THR A 254 -4.72 -9.70 7.53
N MET A 255 -5.62 -9.28 8.43
CA MET A 255 -5.84 -9.93 9.72
C MET A 255 -6.59 -11.26 9.59
N ASP A 256 -7.46 -11.42 8.59
CA ASP A 256 -8.15 -12.68 8.32
C ASP A 256 -7.31 -13.67 7.51
N ARG A 257 -6.48 -13.14 6.60
CA ARG A 257 -5.67 -13.92 5.69
C ARG A 257 -4.18 -13.89 6.07
N THR A 258 -3.87 -14.22 7.33
CA THR A 258 -2.47 -14.35 7.80
C THR A 258 -1.72 -15.51 7.13
N ASP A 259 -2.42 -16.40 6.44
CA ASP A 259 -1.84 -17.38 5.51
C ASP A 259 -1.15 -16.71 4.31
N LEU A 260 -1.68 -15.57 3.84
CA LEU A 260 -1.18 -14.82 2.68
C LEU A 260 -0.46 -13.53 3.04
N PHE A 261 -0.77 -12.89 4.18
CA PHE A 261 -0.29 -11.56 4.51
C PHE A 261 0.31 -11.49 5.91
N PHE A 262 1.28 -10.62 6.11
CA PHE A 262 1.72 -10.24 7.45
C PHE A 262 0.70 -9.31 8.09
N SER A 263 0.39 -9.54 9.36
CA SER A 263 -0.46 -8.66 10.18
C SER A 263 0.28 -8.21 11.43
N TYR A 264 0.57 -6.92 11.54
CA TYR A 264 1.20 -6.36 12.72
C TYR A 264 0.31 -6.52 13.97
N ARG A 265 -0.99 -6.26 13.83
CA ARG A 265 -1.96 -6.34 14.91
C ARG A 265 -2.09 -7.75 15.46
N LYS A 266 -2.12 -8.77 14.60
CA LYS A 266 -2.28 -10.18 15.01
C LYS A 266 -0.98 -10.83 15.46
N GLU A 267 0.14 -10.54 14.79
CA GLU A 267 1.35 -11.35 14.94
C GLU A 267 2.41 -10.71 15.87
N LYS A 268 2.38 -9.37 16.07
CA LYS A 268 3.41 -8.68 16.88
C LYS A 268 3.50 -9.18 18.31
N SER A 269 2.36 -9.41 18.95
CA SER A 269 2.32 -9.94 20.33
C SER A 269 2.74 -11.41 20.43
N LEU A 270 2.56 -12.18 19.36
CA LEU A 270 2.86 -13.61 19.31
C LEU A 270 4.34 -13.88 19.03
N HIS A 271 4.96 -13.09 18.14
CA HIS A 271 6.30 -13.37 17.61
C HIS A 271 7.34 -12.29 17.91
N GLY A 272 6.95 -11.17 18.53
CA GLY A 272 7.84 -10.04 18.84
C GLY A 272 8.31 -9.26 17.62
N LYS A 273 8.38 -9.88 16.44
CA LYS A 273 8.69 -9.26 15.14
C LYS A 273 7.66 -9.66 14.11
N VAL A 274 7.45 -8.83 13.10
CA VAL A 274 6.50 -9.08 12.00
C VAL A 274 7.15 -8.63 10.70
N GLY A 275 7.06 -9.45 9.66
CA GLY A 275 7.50 -9.10 8.31
C GLY A 275 6.72 -7.92 7.73
N ARG A 276 7.17 -7.42 6.59
CA ARG A 276 6.47 -6.36 5.85
C ARG A 276 6.14 -6.83 4.44
N LEU A 277 4.95 -6.51 4.02
CA LEU A 277 4.50 -6.53 2.63
C LEU A 277 5.01 -5.29 1.91
N MET A 278 5.00 -5.30 0.60
CA MET A 278 5.32 -4.14 -0.23
C MET A 278 4.28 -3.97 -1.33
N ALA A 279 3.83 -2.74 -1.53
CA ALA A 279 3.04 -2.34 -2.68
C ALA A 279 3.91 -1.47 -3.60
N VAL A 280 3.91 -1.77 -4.90
CA VAL A 280 4.73 -1.06 -5.89
C VAL A 280 3.93 -0.62 -7.09
N VAL A 281 4.29 0.54 -7.64
CA VAL A 281 3.77 1.06 -8.90
C VAL A 281 4.87 1.76 -9.69
N GLY A 282 4.84 1.63 -11.01
CA GLY A 282 5.79 2.29 -11.89
C GLY A 282 5.40 2.19 -13.35
N ARG A 283 6.22 2.79 -14.23
CA ARG A 283 6.02 2.81 -15.68
C ARG A 283 7.29 2.41 -16.41
N LYS A 284 7.14 1.61 -17.48
CA LYS A 284 8.25 1.26 -18.41
C LYS A 284 8.70 2.43 -19.25
#